data_6eea9367c6ee31314ec8923ec26c09de
#
_entry.id   6eea9367c6ee31314ec8923ec26c09de
#
_cell.length_a   1.000
_cell.length_b   1.000
_cell.length_c   1.000
_cell.angle_alpha   90.00
_cell.angle_beta   90.00
_cell.angle_gamma   90.00
#
_symmetry.space_group_name_H-M   'P 1'
#
loop_
_entity.id
_entity.type
_entity.pdbx_description
1 polymer ?
#
loop_
_entity_poly.entity_id
_entity_poly.type
_entity_poly.pdbx_seq_one_letter_code
_entity_poly.pdbx_strand_id
1 'polypeptide(L)'
;MASTASSATAGHPPTGTRRDFLYIATAMVGAVGAAAALVPLVDQMNPDASTLAAGGPVDLDISKISEGQQVLVRWRQRPIFVFRRSKQTLDAMQSEQMTSQLADANSDQLQQPPYATNWHRSLKPELGVLVGICTHLGCIPLFYPNASETTPVSSWLGGYFCPCHGSKYDPAGRVFSGVPAPYNLPVPPYRFVNDKTLRIGENDASAAAWNFDSIRQL
;
A
#
# COMPACT_ATOMS: atom_id res chain seq x y z
N MET A 1 61.33 55.00 -19.10
CA MET A 1 60.64 54.10 -18.17
C MET A 1 60.72 52.70 -18.78
N ALA A 2 61.63 51.89 -18.29
CA ALA A 2 61.92 50.57 -18.82
C ALA A 2 61.10 49.54 -18.04
N SER A 3 60.20 48.80 -18.76
CA SER A 3 59.41 47.73 -18.24
C SER A 3 60.24 46.44 -18.30
N THR A 4 60.59 45.89 -17.14
CA THR A 4 61.25 44.59 -17.01
C THR A 4 60.22 43.50 -17.08
N ALA A 5 60.15 42.76 -18.21
CA ALA A 5 59.40 41.56 -18.31
C ALA A 5 60.13 40.42 -17.57
N SER A 6 59.47 39.93 -16.49
CA SER A 6 59.93 38.77 -15.75
C SER A 6 59.53 37.50 -16.54
N SER A 7 60.54 36.80 -17.08
CA SER A 7 60.37 35.51 -17.73
C SER A 7 60.12 34.44 -16.66
N ALA A 8 58.89 33.91 -16.62
CA ALA A 8 58.56 32.73 -15.86
C ALA A 8 59.28 31.51 -16.45
N THR A 9 60.26 30.99 -15.75
CA THR A 9 60.94 29.72 -16.04
C THR A 9 59.91 28.61 -15.87
N ALA A 10 59.58 27.96 -17.00
CA ALA A 10 58.82 26.74 -17.00
C ALA A 10 59.62 25.63 -16.26
N GLY A 11 59.22 25.38 -15.00
CA GLY A 11 59.85 24.33 -14.19
C GLY A 11 59.59 22.98 -14.88
N HIS A 12 60.65 22.24 -15.14
CA HIS A 12 60.58 20.83 -15.57
C HIS A 12 59.71 20.07 -14.57
N PRO A 13 58.78 19.19 -14.99
CA PRO A 13 58.07 18.37 -14.06
C PRO A 13 59.09 17.52 -13.28
N PRO A 14 58.91 17.38 -11.96
CA PRO A 14 59.87 16.63 -11.14
C PRO A 14 59.92 15.17 -11.68
N THR A 15 61.10 14.70 -11.97
CA THR A 15 61.33 13.29 -12.36
C THR A 15 60.93 12.44 -11.16
N GLY A 16 59.83 11.64 -11.34
CA GLY A 16 59.29 10.79 -10.28
C GLY A 16 60.36 9.89 -9.67
N THR A 17 60.51 9.94 -8.38
CA THR A 17 61.45 9.08 -7.64
C THR A 17 60.84 7.69 -7.40
N ARG A 18 61.69 6.69 -7.05
CA ARG A 18 61.21 5.33 -6.67
C ARG A 18 60.20 5.43 -5.51
N ARG A 19 60.37 6.41 -4.64
CA ARG A 19 59.47 6.70 -3.54
C ARG A 19 58.08 7.15 -4.04
N ASP A 20 58.04 8.05 -5.00
CA ASP A 20 56.78 8.56 -5.59
C ASP A 20 56.03 7.43 -6.30
N PHE A 21 56.75 6.54 -7.01
CA PHE A 21 56.15 5.35 -7.59
C PHE A 21 55.49 4.44 -6.56
N LEU A 22 56.17 4.21 -5.40
CA LEU A 22 55.59 3.39 -4.33
C LEU A 22 54.37 4.04 -3.72
N TYR A 23 54.38 5.36 -3.52
CA TYR A 23 53.19 6.06 -3.00
C TYR A 23 52.00 5.98 -3.95
N ILE A 24 52.24 6.21 -5.27
CA ILE A 24 51.19 6.12 -6.26
C ILE A 24 50.66 4.69 -6.39
N ALA A 25 51.54 3.70 -6.45
CA ALA A 25 51.13 2.29 -6.51
C ALA A 25 50.29 1.88 -5.29
N THR A 26 50.74 2.27 -4.10
CA THR A 26 49.99 1.97 -2.84
C THR A 26 48.64 2.69 -2.80
N ALA A 27 48.61 3.97 -3.24
CA ALA A 27 47.34 4.72 -3.29
C ALA A 27 46.37 4.10 -4.29
N MET A 28 46.82 3.66 -5.45
CA MET A 28 45.99 2.99 -6.46
C MET A 28 45.43 1.66 -5.95
N VAL A 29 46.27 0.80 -5.35
CA VAL A 29 45.81 -0.46 -4.74
C VAL A 29 44.86 -0.20 -3.61
N GLY A 30 45.12 0.81 -2.75
CA GLY A 30 44.24 1.23 -1.69
C GLY A 30 42.89 1.73 -2.19
N ALA A 31 42.90 2.53 -3.25
CA ALA A 31 41.66 3.02 -3.88
C ALA A 31 40.82 1.88 -4.48
N VAL A 32 41.45 0.95 -5.18
CA VAL A 32 40.78 -0.24 -5.73
C VAL A 32 40.22 -1.10 -4.58
N GLY A 33 40.99 -1.33 -3.53
CA GLY A 33 40.53 -2.09 -2.36
C GLY A 33 39.34 -1.41 -1.64
N ALA A 34 39.38 -0.10 -1.47
CA ALA A 34 38.28 0.68 -0.91
C ALA A 34 37.02 0.61 -1.79
N ALA A 35 37.17 0.77 -3.11
CA ALA A 35 36.07 0.65 -4.07
C ALA A 35 35.46 -0.78 -4.02
N ALA A 36 36.29 -1.81 -4.01
CA ALA A 36 35.85 -3.21 -3.93
C ALA A 36 35.09 -3.50 -2.62
N ALA A 37 35.49 -2.88 -1.50
CA ALA A 37 34.79 -3.00 -0.23
C ALA A 37 33.46 -2.23 -0.18
N LEU A 38 33.37 -1.11 -0.91
CA LEU A 38 32.13 -0.32 -0.97
C LEU A 38 31.04 -0.94 -1.83
N VAL A 39 31.40 -1.66 -2.91
CA VAL A 39 30.43 -2.29 -3.82
C VAL A 39 29.41 -3.16 -3.10
N PRO A 40 29.81 -4.16 -2.25
CA PRO A 40 28.84 -4.98 -1.55
C PRO A 40 27.98 -4.19 -0.54
N LEU A 41 28.52 -3.13 0.07
CA LEU A 41 27.77 -2.28 0.98
C LEU A 41 26.67 -1.51 0.26
N VAL A 42 26.97 -1.00 -0.94
CA VAL A 42 25.97 -0.31 -1.79
C VAL A 42 24.97 -1.32 -2.32
N ASP A 43 25.42 -2.51 -2.74
CA ASP A 43 24.54 -3.55 -3.28
C ASP A 43 23.54 -4.07 -2.23
N GLN A 44 23.91 -4.11 -0.94
CA GLN A 44 23.02 -4.45 0.17
C GLN A 44 21.86 -3.43 0.35
N MET A 45 21.96 -2.24 -0.22
CA MET A 45 20.85 -1.27 -0.20
C MET A 45 19.76 -1.60 -1.22
N ASN A 46 20.04 -2.47 -2.19
CA ASN A 46 19.02 -2.96 -3.11
C ASN A 46 18.07 -3.93 -2.41
N PRO A 47 16.75 -3.86 -2.70
CA PRO A 47 15.80 -4.81 -2.16
C PRO A 47 16.15 -6.23 -2.64
N ASP A 48 16.13 -7.19 -1.73
CA ASP A 48 16.34 -8.60 -2.05
C ASP A 48 15.14 -9.20 -2.82
N ALA A 49 15.32 -10.41 -3.35
CA ALA A 49 14.29 -11.10 -4.12
C ALA A 49 13.02 -11.37 -3.28
N SER A 50 13.14 -11.59 -1.97
CA SER A 50 12.00 -11.83 -1.09
C SER A 50 11.20 -10.55 -0.85
N THR A 51 11.88 -9.41 -0.72
CA THR A 51 11.25 -8.08 -0.61
C THR A 51 10.53 -7.69 -1.90
N LEU A 52 11.13 -7.95 -3.06
CA LEU A 52 10.50 -7.74 -4.36
C LEU A 52 9.27 -8.65 -4.54
N ALA A 53 9.37 -9.92 -4.15
CA ALA A 53 8.25 -10.87 -4.21
C ALA A 53 7.11 -10.49 -3.25
N ALA A 54 7.42 -9.94 -2.07
CA ALA A 54 6.42 -9.49 -1.10
C ALA A 54 5.58 -8.29 -1.60
N GLY A 55 6.08 -7.55 -2.58
CA GLY A 55 5.34 -6.46 -3.26
C GLY A 55 4.52 -6.92 -4.46
N GLY A 56 4.69 -8.17 -4.92
CA GLY A 56 3.99 -8.73 -6.06
C GLY A 56 2.51 -8.99 -5.83
N PRO A 57 1.75 -9.29 -6.91
CA PRO A 57 0.34 -9.67 -6.80
C PRO A 57 0.18 -11.01 -6.09
N VAL A 58 -0.99 -11.18 -5.42
CA VAL A 58 -1.34 -12.39 -4.67
C VAL A 58 -2.63 -12.98 -5.24
N ASP A 59 -2.61 -14.26 -5.56
CA ASP A 59 -3.79 -15.01 -6.01
C ASP A 59 -4.50 -15.67 -4.82
N LEU A 60 -5.82 -15.50 -4.76
CA LEU A 60 -6.69 -16.08 -3.74
C LEU A 60 -7.79 -16.90 -4.39
N ASP A 61 -7.95 -18.16 -3.97
CA ASP A 61 -9.09 -19.00 -4.31
C ASP A 61 -10.33 -18.57 -3.50
N ILE A 62 -11.26 -17.89 -4.17
CA ILE A 62 -12.49 -17.39 -3.54
C ILE A 62 -13.63 -18.42 -3.52
N SER A 63 -13.47 -19.57 -4.15
CA SER A 63 -14.49 -20.62 -4.18
C SER A 63 -14.76 -21.23 -2.81
N LYS A 64 -13.79 -21.15 -1.92
CA LYS A 64 -13.83 -21.69 -0.55
C LYS A 64 -14.39 -20.70 0.48
N ILE A 65 -14.67 -19.47 0.10
CA ILE A 65 -15.18 -18.44 1.01
C ILE A 65 -16.72 -18.56 1.03
N SER A 66 -17.28 -18.93 2.17
CA SER A 66 -18.73 -19.01 2.37
C SER A 66 -19.35 -17.61 2.50
N GLU A 67 -20.67 -17.50 2.28
CA GLU A 67 -21.42 -16.26 2.55
C GLU A 67 -21.28 -15.86 4.02
N GLY A 68 -21.06 -14.57 4.27
CA GLY A 68 -20.81 -14.02 5.61
C GLY A 68 -19.40 -14.24 6.12
N GLN A 69 -18.55 -14.98 5.40
CA GLN A 69 -17.18 -15.27 5.81
C GLN A 69 -16.20 -14.21 5.27
N GLN A 70 -15.25 -13.81 6.12
CA GLN A 70 -14.12 -13.00 5.76
C GLN A 70 -12.83 -13.81 5.84
N VAL A 71 -11.94 -13.59 4.88
CA VAL A 71 -10.57 -14.12 4.84
C VAL A 71 -9.60 -12.94 4.85
N LEU A 72 -8.49 -13.09 5.58
CA LEU A 72 -7.40 -12.13 5.62
C LEU A 72 -6.26 -12.60 4.74
N VAL A 73 -5.85 -11.77 3.79
CA VAL A 73 -4.70 -12.00 2.90
C VAL A 73 -3.68 -10.88 3.13
N ARG A 74 -2.40 -11.19 3.06
CA ARG A 74 -1.36 -10.18 3.14
C ARG A 74 -0.89 -9.77 1.73
N TRP A 75 -0.94 -8.46 1.44
CA TRP A 75 -0.37 -7.88 0.25
C TRP A 75 0.42 -6.61 0.60
N ARG A 76 1.66 -6.51 0.12
CA ARG A 76 2.59 -5.40 0.46
C ARG A 76 2.64 -5.13 1.96
N GLN A 77 2.74 -6.18 2.78
CA GLN A 77 2.76 -6.11 4.26
C GLN A 77 1.46 -5.60 4.90
N ARG A 78 0.41 -5.34 4.13
CA ARG A 78 -0.90 -4.84 4.60
C ARG A 78 -1.91 -5.97 4.68
N PRO A 79 -2.77 -5.98 5.70
CA PRO A 79 -3.90 -6.91 5.76
C PRO A 79 -4.94 -6.50 4.72
N ILE A 80 -5.34 -7.44 3.87
CA ILE A 80 -6.44 -7.28 2.93
C ILE A 80 -7.57 -8.17 3.38
N PHE A 81 -8.73 -7.58 3.64
CA PHE A 81 -9.96 -8.26 3.96
C PHE A 81 -10.67 -8.63 2.66
N VAL A 82 -10.95 -9.92 2.48
CA VAL A 82 -11.79 -10.42 1.40
C VAL A 82 -13.04 -11.02 2.05
N PHE A 83 -14.18 -10.42 1.81
CA PHE A 83 -15.45 -10.74 2.44
C PHE A 83 -16.48 -11.13 1.40
N ARG A 84 -17.10 -12.31 1.57
CA ARG A 84 -18.25 -12.72 0.77
C ARG A 84 -19.53 -12.27 1.45
N ARG A 85 -20.18 -11.25 0.87
CA ARG A 85 -21.41 -10.65 1.39
C ARG A 85 -22.60 -11.55 1.13
N SER A 86 -23.45 -11.72 2.14
CA SER A 86 -24.75 -12.37 1.98
C SER A 86 -25.76 -11.39 1.38
N LYS A 87 -26.89 -11.92 0.90
CA LYS A 87 -28.00 -11.07 0.43
C LYS A 87 -28.48 -10.12 1.53
N GLN A 88 -28.59 -10.61 2.77
CA GLN A 88 -28.95 -9.79 3.93
C GLN A 88 -27.98 -8.61 4.13
N THR A 89 -26.67 -8.86 4.00
CA THR A 89 -25.65 -7.80 4.10
C THR A 89 -25.81 -6.78 2.99
N LEU A 90 -26.06 -7.22 1.75
CA LEU A 90 -26.26 -6.32 0.61
C LEU A 90 -27.51 -5.44 0.76
N ASP A 91 -28.61 -6.02 1.22
CA ASP A 91 -29.84 -5.29 1.48
C ASP A 91 -29.64 -4.26 2.62
N ALA A 92 -28.93 -4.64 3.69
CA ALA A 92 -28.60 -3.75 4.81
C ALA A 92 -27.74 -2.55 4.36
N MET A 93 -26.75 -2.79 3.47
CA MET A 93 -25.86 -1.73 2.95
C MET A 93 -26.58 -0.67 2.11
N GLN A 94 -27.71 -1.00 1.51
CA GLN A 94 -28.54 -0.08 0.73
C GLN A 94 -29.68 0.54 1.53
N SER A 95 -29.91 0.10 2.77
CA SER A 95 -30.98 0.64 3.60
C SER A 95 -30.72 2.12 3.92
N GLU A 96 -31.79 2.91 4.02
CA GLU A 96 -31.73 4.31 4.43
C GLU A 96 -31.14 4.44 5.85
N GLN A 97 -31.43 3.48 6.72
CA GLN A 97 -30.86 3.40 8.08
C GLN A 97 -29.33 3.35 8.05
N MET A 98 -28.72 2.66 7.08
CA MET A 98 -27.26 2.59 6.93
C MET A 98 -26.72 3.84 6.22
N THR A 99 -27.27 4.16 5.06
CA THR A 99 -26.73 5.19 4.16
C THR A 99 -26.79 6.61 4.72
N SER A 100 -27.83 6.92 5.50
CA SER A 100 -27.98 8.23 6.16
C SER A 100 -26.93 8.50 7.25
N GLN A 101 -26.28 7.47 7.76
CA GLN A 101 -25.24 7.59 8.79
C GLN A 101 -23.82 7.68 8.23
N LEU A 102 -23.62 7.51 6.93
CA LEU A 102 -22.29 7.50 6.31
C LEU A 102 -21.80 8.91 6.01
N ALA A 103 -20.51 9.13 6.20
CA ALA A 103 -19.86 10.41 5.87
C ALA A 103 -19.58 10.56 4.36
N ASP A 104 -19.28 9.44 3.69
CA ASP A 104 -18.98 9.37 2.25
C ASP A 104 -19.64 8.12 1.65
N ALA A 105 -20.98 8.15 1.57
CA ALA A 105 -21.78 7.04 1.06
C ALA A 105 -21.54 6.75 -0.43
N ASN A 106 -21.21 7.77 -1.22
CA ASN A 106 -21.01 7.68 -2.67
C ASN A 106 -19.56 7.38 -3.05
N SER A 107 -18.63 7.34 -2.07
CA SER A 107 -17.20 7.14 -2.32
C SER A 107 -16.58 8.23 -3.21
N ASP A 108 -16.92 9.49 -2.93
CA ASP A 108 -16.40 10.65 -3.66
C ASP A 108 -14.92 10.93 -3.34
N GLN A 109 -14.44 10.44 -2.20
CA GLN A 109 -13.03 10.54 -1.82
C GLN A 109 -12.18 9.49 -2.55
N LEU A 110 -10.92 9.86 -2.86
CA LEU A 110 -9.98 8.99 -3.58
C LEU A 110 -9.41 7.88 -2.67
N GLN A 111 -10.23 6.88 -2.37
CA GLN A 111 -9.85 5.71 -1.54
C GLN A 111 -10.04 4.38 -2.30
N GLN A 112 -10.37 4.43 -3.58
CA GLN A 112 -10.67 3.26 -4.40
C GLN A 112 -10.34 3.47 -5.87
N PRO A 113 -10.14 2.37 -6.63
CA PRO A 113 -10.09 2.41 -8.10
C PRO A 113 -11.43 2.89 -8.70
N PRO A 114 -11.44 3.43 -9.93
CA PRO A 114 -12.66 3.90 -10.61
C PRO A 114 -13.78 2.84 -10.69
N TYR A 115 -13.45 1.56 -10.87
CA TYR A 115 -14.45 0.48 -10.90
C TYR A 115 -15.15 0.24 -9.55
N ALA A 116 -14.58 0.73 -8.46
CA ALA A 116 -15.13 0.61 -7.12
C ALA A 116 -15.78 1.90 -6.61
N THR A 117 -15.98 2.91 -7.49
CA THR A 117 -16.78 4.11 -7.21
C THR A 117 -18.26 3.77 -7.41
N ASN A 118 -18.78 2.95 -6.52
CA ASN A 118 -20.16 2.49 -6.48
C ASN A 118 -20.56 2.18 -5.03
N TRP A 119 -21.87 1.98 -4.76
CA TRP A 119 -22.40 1.77 -3.42
C TRP A 119 -21.82 0.54 -2.68
N HIS A 120 -21.36 -0.48 -3.41
CA HIS A 120 -20.76 -1.69 -2.82
C HIS A 120 -19.24 -1.68 -2.81
N ARG A 121 -18.60 -0.67 -3.43
CA ARG A 121 -17.14 -0.44 -3.50
C ARG A 121 -16.36 -1.68 -3.92
N SER A 122 -16.80 -2.32 -5.01
CA SER A 122 -16.17 -3.54 -5.55
C SER A 122 -16.54 -3.76 -7.01
N LEU A 123 -15.86 -4.71 -7.70
CA LEU A 123 -16.20 -5.15 -9.05
C LEU A 123 -17.50 -5.95 -9.08
N LYS A 124 -17.73 -6.80 -8.06
CA LYS A 124 -18.95 -7.61 -7.91
C LYS A 124 -19.56 -7.32 -6.54
N PRO A 125 -20.89 -7.08 -6.43
CA PRO A 125 -21.53 -6.73 -5.16
C PRO A 125 -21.29 -7.73 -4.03
N GLU A 126 -21.29 -9.01 -4.37
CA GLU A 126 -21.16 -10.12 -3.41
C GLU A 126 -19.77 -10.29 -2.83
N LEU A 127 -18.74 -9.60 -3.37
CA LEU A 127 -17.37 -9.73 -2.89
C LEU A 127 -16.78 -8.36 -2.55
N GLY A 128 -16.47 -8.14 -1.29
CA GLY A 128 -15.73 -6.98 -0.79
C GLY A 128 -14.24 -7.27 -0.70
N VAL A 129 -13.41 -6.33 -1.16
CA VAL A 129 -11.94 -6.39 -1.06
C VAL A 129 -11.46 -5.06 -0.52
N LEU A 130 -10.97 -5.04 0.72
CA LEU A 130 -10.64 -3.82 1.45
C LEU A 130 -9.27 -3.93 2.10
N VAL A 131 -8.55 -2.83 2.20
CA VAL A 131 -7.38 -2.73 3.08
C VAL A 131 -7.86 -2.65 4.52
N GLY A 132 -7.48 -3.62 5.34
CA GLY A 132 -7.91 -3.75 6.74
C GLY A 132 -7.14 -2.83 7.69
N ILE A 133 -6.98 -1.56 7.32
CA ILE A 133 -6.26 -0.55 8.11
C ILE A 133 -7.18 0.65 8.29
N CYS A 134 -7.48 0.97 9.56
CA CYS A 134 -8.30 2.12 9.94
C CYS A 134 -7.65 3.43 9.49
N THR A 135 -8.40 4.26 8.76
CA THR A 135 -7.93 5.54 8.21
C THR A 135 -7.71 6.62 9.28
N HIS A 136 -7.96 6.32 10.57
CA HIS A 136 -7.63 7.24 11.66
C HIS A 136 -6.13 7.19 11.97
N LEU A 137 -5.63 6.08 12.56
CA LEU A 137 -4.24 5.92 12.99
C LEU A 137 -3.69 4.51 12.74
N GLY A 138 -4.22 3.78 11.76
CA GLY A 138 -3.64 2.53 11.28
C GLY A 138 -3.97 1.27 12.06
N CYS A 139 -4.89 1.29 13.04
CA CYS A 139 -5.34 0.06 13.71
C CYS A 139 -6.07 -0.88 12.76
N ILE A 140 -6.07 -2.19 13.04
CA ILE A 140 -6.82 -3.17 12.28
C ILE A 140 -8.25 -3.27 12.86
N PRO A 141 -9.30 -2.91 12.08
CA PRO A 141 -10.68 -3.00 12.53
C PRO A 141 -11.13 -4.45 12.68
N LEU A 142 -12.00 -4.69 13.67
CA LEU A 142 -12.68 -5.97 13.88
C LEU A 142 -13.88 -6.08 12.96
N PHE A 143 -14.11 -7.30 12.44
CA PHE A 143 -15.21 -7.60 11.53
C PHE A 143 -16.44 -8.13 12.25
N TYR A 144 -17.60 -7.57 11.94
CA TYR A 144 -18.91 -7.98 12.42
C TYR A 144 -19.83 -8.14 11.21
N PRO A 145 -20.07 -9.37 10.73
CA PRO A 145 -20.79 -9.61 9.46
C PRO A 145 -22.26 -9.13 9.50
N ASN A 146 -22.89 -9.19 10.67
CA ASN A 146 -24.29 -8.84 10.89
C ASN A 146 -24.47 -8.12 12.22
N ALA A 147 -25.61 -7.45 12.36
CA ALA A 147 -26.06 -6.98 13.68
C ALA A 147 -26.23 -8.18 14.64
N SER A 148 -25.65 -8.09 15.80
CA SER A 148 -25.80 -9.09 16.86
C SER A 148 -25.73 -8.42 18.23
N GLU A 149 -26.14 -9.12 19.27
CA GLU A 149 -26.02 -8.64 20.65
C GLU A 149 -24.57 -8.40 21.08
N THR A 150 -23.61 -9.02 20.38
CA THR A 150 -22.17 -8.85 20.62
C THR A 150 -21.54 -7.69 19.87
N THR A 151 -22.33 -6.95 19.05
CA THR A 151 -21.79 -5.76 18.38
C THR A 151 -21.51 -4.66 19.41
N PRO A 152 -20.38 -3.94 19.27
CA PRO A 152 -19.98 -2.93 20.26
C PRO A 152 -20.88 -1.69 20.27
N VAL A 153 -21.82 -1.58 19.35
CA VAL A 153 -22.72 -0.43 19.19
C VAL A 153 -24.14 -0.94 18.98
N SER A 154 -25.08 -0.49 19.80
CA SER A 154 -26.51 -0.78 19.62
C SER A 154 -27.03 -0.25 18.29
N SER A 155 -27.96 -0.97 17.66
CA SER A 155 -28.59 -0.61 16.38
C SER A 155 -27.66 -0.53 15.17
N TRP A 156 -26.42 -1.03 15.26
CA TRP A 156 -25.50 -1.11 14.16
C TRP A 156 -25.73 -2.38 13.33
N LEU A 157 -25.84 -2.23 12.01
CA LEU A 157 -26.18 -3.34 11.10
C LEU A 157 -25.00 -4.25 10.74
N GLY A 158 -23.83 -4.03 11.35
CA GLY A 158 -22.61 -4.78 11.06
C GLY A 158 -21.62 -3.98 10.17
N GLY A 159 -20.45 -4.58 9.91
CA GLY A 159 -19.35 -3.97 9.19
C GLY A 159 -18.03 -4.09 9.95
N TYR A 160 -17.27 -3.01 10.03
CA TYR A 160 -15.97 -2.99 10.70
C TYR A 160 -15.95 -1.98 11.84
N PHE A 161 -15.45 -2.40 12.98
CA PHE A 161 -15.29 -1.56 14.16
C PHE A 161 -13.82 -1.48 14.56
N CYS A 162 -13.30 -0.27 14.68
CA CYS A 162 -11.94 -0.04 15.14
C CYS A 162 -11.92 0.12 16.67
N PRO A 163 -11.35 -0.83 17.44
CA PRO A 163 -11.41 -0.80 18.90
C PRO A 163 -10.53 0.29 19.52
N CYS A 164 -9.58 0.85 18.75
CA CYS A 164 -8.65 1.86 19.26
C CYS A 164 -9.36 3.16 19.67
N HIS A 165 -10.24 3.69 18.80
CA HIS A 165 -10.93 4.98 19.04
C HIS A 165 -12.40 4.96 18.58
N GLY A 166 -12.99 3.79 18.32
CA GLY A 166 -14.40 3.65 18.04
C GLY A 166 -14.85 4.00 16.61
N SER A 167 -13.92 4.13 15.65
CA SER A 167 -14.30 4.34 14.25
C SER A 167 -15.08 3.15 13.72
N LYS A 168 -16.17 3.43 13.00
CA LYS A 168 -17.07 2.42 12.41
C LYS A 168 -17.10 2.55 10.90
N TYR A 169 -17.23 1.40 10.23
CA TYR A 169 -17.38 1.30 8.79
C TYR A 169 -18.47 0.27 8.47
N ASP A 170 -19.19 0.48 7.39
CA ASP A 170 -20.15 -0.50 6.90
C ASP A 170 -19.44 -1.70 6.21
N PRO A 171 -20.17 -2.73 5.76
CA PRO A 171 -19.56 -3.89 5.07
C PRO A 171 -18.91 -3.58 3.71
N ALA A 172 -19.10 -2.38 3.14
CA ALA A 172 -18.37 -1.87 1.99
C ALA A 172 -17.13 -1.07 2.38
N GLY A 173 -16.85 -0.92 3.68
CA GLY A 173 -15.78 -0.08 4.19
C GLY A 173 -16.06 1.42 4.13
N ARG A 174 -17.35 1.83 3.98
CA ARG A 174 -17.74 3.24 4.03
C ARG A 174 -17.78 3.72 5.47
N VAL A 175 -17.14 4.85 5.73
CA VAL A 175 -16.99 5.41 7.08
C VAL A 175 -18.28 6.05 7.57
N PHE A 176 -18.62 5.84 8.82
CA PHE A 176 -19.74 6.50 9.50
C PHE A 176 -19.42 7.97 9.83
N SER A 177 -20.43 8.81 9.84
CA SER A 177 -20.32 10.19 10.31
C SER A 177 -20.04 10.24 11.82
N GLY A 178 -19.32 11.28 12.27
CA GLY A 178 -19.07 11.52 13.70
C GLY A 178 -18.09 10.55 14.36
N VAL A 179 -17.27 9.84 13.57
CA VAL A 179 -16.19 8.97 14.08
C VAL A 179 -14.81 9.60 13.77
N PRO A 180 -13.73 9.19 14.48
CA PRO A 180 -12.40 9.75 14.28
C PRO A 180 -11.78 9.50 12.90
N ALA A 181 -12.16 8.40 12.22
CA ALA A 181 -11.65 8.08 10.88
C ALA A 181 -12.22 9.06 9.84
N PRO A 182 -11.38 9.72 9.03
CA PRO A 182 -11.82 10.73 8.08
C PRO A 182 -12.29 10.17 6.73
N TYR A 183 -11.85 8.94 6.36
CA TYR A 183 -12.08 8.38 5.03
C TYR A 183 -12.58 6.94 5.10
N ASN A 184 -13.20 6.51 3.99
CA ASN A 184 -13.54 5.10 3.76
C ASN A 184 -12.29 4.20 3.80
N LEU A 185 -12.44 2.92 4.15
CA LEU A 185 -11.34 1.95 4.05
C LEU A 185 -10.89 1.87 2.58
N PRO A 186 -9.57 1.85 2.31
CA PRO A 186 -9.09 1.78 0.93
C PRO A 186 -9.46 0.47 0.25
N VAL A 187 -9.72 0.54 -1.06
CA VAL A 187 -9.85 -0.62 -1.94
C VAL A 187 -8.51 -0.82 -2.66
N PRO A 188 -7.83 -1.96 -2.48
CA PRO A 188 -6.60 -2.25 -3.22
C PRO A 188 -6.88 -2.50 -4.70
N PRO A 189 -5.88 -2.41 -5.58
CA PRO A 189 -6.04 -2.89 -6.95
C PRO A 189 -6.28 -4.39 -6.95
N TYR A 190 -7.29 -4.85 -7.68
CA TYR A 190 -7.55 -6.27 -7.86
C TYR A 190 -8.33 -6.54 -9.15
N ARG A 191 -8.27 -7.78 -9.61
CA ARG A 191 -9.05 -8.27 -10.74
C ARG A 191 -9.43 -9.74 -10.56
N PHE A 192 -10.43 -10.19 -11.27
CA PHE A 192 -10.72 -11.63 -11.38
C PHE A 192 -9.87 -12.25 -12.48
N VAL A 193 -9.09 -13.27 -12.15
CA VAL A 193 -8.37 -14.10 -13.14
C VAL A 193 -9.35 -15.05 -13.83
N ASN A 194 -10.28 -15.58 -13.02
CA ASN A 194 -11.42 -16.41 -13.43
C ASN A 194 -12.49 -16.35 -12.33
N ASP A 195 -13.58 -17.11 -12.46
CA ASP A 195 -14.69 -17.09 -11.49
C ASP A 195 -14.30 -17.58 -10.08
N LYS A 196 -13.17 -18.26 -9.93
CA LYS A 196 -12.72 -18.85 -8.66
C LYS A 196 -11.48 -18.16 -8.09
N THR A 197 -10.76 -17.36 -8.90
CA THR A 197 -9.46 -16.80 -8.50
C THR A 197 -9.49 -15.28 -8.58
N LEU A 198 -9.26 -14.66 -7.45
CA LEU A 198 -9.06 -13.21 -7.28
C LEU A 198 -7.56 -12.93 -7.23
N ARG A 199 -7.08 -12.00 -8.05
CA ARG A 199 -5.70 -11.48 -8.01
C ARG A 199 -5.69 -10.10 -7.39
N ILE A 200 -5.02 -9.96 -6.26
CA ILE A 200 -4.85 -8.71 -5.51
C ILE A 200 -3.48 -8.12 -5.86
N GLY A 201 -3.40 -6.83 -6.13
CA GLY A 201 -2.17 -6.13 -6.50
C GLY A 201 -2.05 -5.81 -7.99
N GLU A 202 -3.03 -6.22 -8.80
CA GLU A 202 -3.17 -5.83 -10.21
C GLU A 202 -4.54 -5.19 -10.44
N ASN A 203 -4.57 -4.11 -11.21
CA ASN A 203 -5.82 -3.49 -11.59
C ASN A 203 -6.59 -4.33 -12.62
N ASP A 204 -7.91 -4.22 -12.56
CA ASP A 204 -8.76 -4.59 -13.68
C ASP A 204 -8.49 -3.69 -14.90
N ALA A 205 -8.76 -4.19 -16.10
CA ALA A 205 -8.52 -3.47 -17.35
C ALA A 205 -9.25 -2.11 -17.40
N SER A 206 -10.39 -1.98 -16.73
CA SER A 206 -11.18 -0.74 -16.63
C SER A 206 -10.48 0.37 -15.81
N ALA A 207 -9.45 0.03 -15.03
CA ALA A 207 -8.70 0.94 -14.19
C ALA A 207 -7.18 0.79 -14.35
N ALA A 208 -6.69 0.34 -15.50
CA ALA A 208 -5.28 -0.01 -15.73
C ALA A 208 -4.28 1.11 -15.37
N ALA A 209 -4.68 2.37 -15.53
CA ALA A 209 -3.84 3.54 -15.22
C ALA A 209 -3.95 4.02 -13.76
N TRP A 210 -4.85 3.44 -12.95
CA TRP A 210 -5.00 3.87 -11.56
C TRP A 210 -3.86 3.38 -10.69
N ASN A 211 -3.31 4.28 -9.87
CA ASN A 211 -2.23 3.95 -8.93
C ASN A 211 -2.76 3.94 -7.50
N PHE A 212 -2.51 2.86 -6.78
CA PHE A 212 -2.87 2.72 -5.36
C PHE A 212 -2.24 3.79 -4.46
N ASP A 213 -1.06 4.29 -4.83
CA ASP A 213 -0.39 5.35 -4.06
C ASP A 213 -1.07 6.73 -4.19
N SER A 214 -2.10 6.85 -5.05
CA SER A 214 -2.91 8.07 -5.19
C SER A 214 -4.04 8.20 -4.15
N ILE A 215 -4.26 7.21 -3.29
CA ILE A 215 -5.29 7.29 -2.25
C ILE A 215 -4.97 8.37 -1.22
N ARG A 216 -6.02 8.87 -0.56
CA ARG A 216 -5.89 9.98 0.41
C ARG A 216 -5.13 9.58 1.67
N GLN A 217 -5.40 8.39 2.19
CA GLN A 217 -4.81 7.91 3.44
C GLN A 217 -4.85 6.38 3.55
N LEU A 218 -3.76 5.85 4.08
CA LEU A 218 -3.58 4.46 4.52
C LEU A 218 -3.38 4.42 6.01
#